data_3962ecb6a9d968bcd29830e54218a986
#
_entry.id   3962ecb6a9d968bcd29830e54218a986
#
_cell.length_a   1.000
_cell.length_b   1.000
_cell.length_c   1.000
_cell.angle_alpha   90.00
_cell.angle_beta   90.00
_cell.angle_gamma   90.00
#
_symmetry.space_group_name_H-M   'P 1'
#
loop_
_entity.id
_entity.type
_entity.pdbx_description
1 polymer ?
#
loop_
_entity_poly.entity_id
_entity_poly.type
_entity_poly.pdbx_seq_one_letter_code
_entity_poly.pdbx_strand_id
1 'polypeptide(L)'
;MVVKESKILATTSLQSTWGSNKRVVFLGEWCKEYLERPKWLDRNFATLSWHWGDRAKIKRDYDYLKDLYEDTLRQLVPKLNSIHGVNYSLLYWRIILGPWLYVYISAIWDRWENINAVDSLDIELETI
;
A
#
# COMPACT_ATOMS: atom_id res chain seq x y z
N MET A 1 -23.21 26.84 11.34
CA MET A 1 -22.02 26.02 11.57
C MET A 1 -22.28 24.63 11.00
N VAL A 2 -21.76 24.33 9.83
CA VAL A 2 -21.90 22.98 9.25
C VAL A 2 -20.91 22.10 9.98
N VAL A 3 -21.39 21.23 10.87
CA VAL A 3 -20.55 20.18 11.45
C VAL A 3 -20.15 19.25 10.31
N LYS A 4 -18.91 19.32 9.85
CA LYS A 4 -18.37 18.33 8.90
C LYS A 4 -18.40 16.98 9.63
N GLU A 5 -19.23 16.09 9.15
CA GLU A 5 -19.35 14.74 9.70
C GLU A 5 -18.03 14.00 9.47
N SER A 6 -17.28 13.72 10.53
CA SER A 6 -16.03 12.96 10.42
C SER A 6 -16.32 11.54 9.94
N LYS A 7 -15.48 11.04 9.05
CA LYS A 7 -15.57 9.68 8.49
C LYS A 7 -14.40 8.85 8.99
N ILE A 8 -14.59 7.54 9.08
CA ILE A 8 -13.51 6.62 9.47
C ILE A 8 -12.76 6.20 8.21
N LEU A 9 -11.44 6.36 8.21
CA LEU A 9 -10.55 5.79 7.21
C LEU A 9 -10.16 4.36 7.65
N ALA A 10 -10.64 3.37 6.93
CA ALA A 10 -10.25 1.98 7.14
C ALA A 10 -9.01 1.64 6.30
N THR A 11 -7.93 1.32 6.96
CA THR A 11 -6.63 0.96 6.34
C THR A 11 -6.40 -0.54 6.28
N THR A 12 -7.25 -1.33 6.96
CA THR A 12 -7.15 -2.79 7.08
C THR A 12 -8.51 -3.44 6.92
N SER A 13 -8.52 -4.76 6.76
CA SER A 13 -9.75 -5.57 6.78
C SER A 13 -10.29 -5.86 8.18
N LEU A 14 -9.60 -5.40 9.24
CA LEU A 14 -10.03 -5.62 10.61
C LEU A 14 -11.23 -4.72 10.96
N GLN A 15 -12.40 -5.33 11.15
CA GLN A 15 -13.64 -4.61 11.42
C GLN A 15 -13.63 -3.78 12.68
N SER A 16 -12.84 -4.18 13.68
CA SER A 16 -12.66 -3.40 14.92
C SER A 16 -12.12 -1.99 14.66
N THR A 17 -11.46 -1.79 13.53
CA THR A 17 -10.89 -0.49 13.12
C THR A 17 -11.85 0.36 12.29
N TRP A 18 -13.07 -0.13 11.99
CA TRP A 18 -14.02 0.60 11.13
C TRP A 18 -15.01 1.48 11.89
N GLY A 19 -14.96 1.50 13.22
CA GLY A 19 -15.96 2.17 14.05
C GLY A 19 -17.37 1.58 13.92
N SER A 20 -18.28 1.93 14.80
CA SER A 20 -19.61 1.30 14.83
C SER A 20 -20.68 2.04 14.00
N ASN A 21 -20.66 3.37 13.96
CA ASN A 21 -21.78 4.17 13.44
C ASN A 21 -21.41 5.25 12.42
N LYS A 22 -20.14 5.37 12.04
CA LYS A 22 -19.67 6.38 11.09
C LYS A 22 -19.58 5.82 9.67
N ARG A 23 -19.69 6.69 8.69
CA ARG A 23 -19.39 6.36 7.31
C ARG A 23 -17.92 5.94 7.20
N VAL A 24 -17.66 4.84 6.50
CA VAL A 24 -16.33 4.29 6.32
C VAL A 24 -15.80 4.62 4.92
N VAL A 25 -14.55 5.05 4.86
CA VAL A 25 -13.80 5.19 3.61
C VAL A 25 -12.70 4.15 3.61
N PHE A 26 -12.78 3.16 2.74
CA PHE A 26 -11.75 2.14 2.59
C PHE A 26 -10.58 2.69 1.76
N LEU A 27 -9.36 2.54 2.27
CA LEU A 27 -8.14 2.98 1.61
C LEU A 27 -7.88 2.24 0.29
N GLY A 28 -8.40 1.05 0.15
CA GLY A 28 -8.34 0.26 -1.07
C GLY A 28 -9.18 -1.01 -0.97
N GLU A 29 -9.27 -1.74 -2.08
CA GLU A 29 -10.07 -2.96 -2.17
C GLU A 29 -9.61 -4.07 -1.22
N TRP A 30 -8.33 -4.10 -0.84
CA TRP A 30 -7.79 -5.07 0.12
C TRP A 30 -8.37 -4.96 1.54
N CYS A 31 -9.02 -3.83 1.86
CA CYS A 31 -9.72 -3.65 3.14
C CYS A 31 -11.05 -4.40 3.19
N LYS A 32 -11.53 -4.90 2.05
CA LYS A 32 -12.83 -5.57 1.91
C LYS A 32 -12.61 -7.04 1.56
N GLU A 33 -12.56 -7.89 2.57
CA GLU A 33 -12.47 -9.33 2.32
C GLU A 33 -13.78 -9.87 1.75
N TYR A 34 -13.70 -10.66 0.69
CA TYR A 34 -14.88 -11.22 0.03
C TYR A 34 -15.69 -12.14 0.96
N LEU A 35 -15.01 -12.95 1.77
CA LEU A 35 -15.66 -13.84 2.73
C LEU A 35 -16.41 -13.10 3.85
N GLU A 36 -15.99 -11.85 4.12
CA GLU A 36 -16.59 -10.96 5.11
C GLU A 36 -17.61 -9.99 4.50
N ARG A 37 -18.01 -10.25 3.25
CA ARG A 37 -18.91 -9.38 2.47
C ARG A 37 -20.18 -8.93 3.20
N PRO A 38 -20.90 -9.77 3.96
CA PRO A 38 -22.07 -9.33 4.70
C PRO A 38 -21.80 -8.22 5.71
N LYS A 39 -20.57 -8.16 6.24
CA LYS A 39 -20.20 -7.22 7.29
C LYS A 39 -19.91 -5.79 6.78
N TRP A 40 -19.56 -5.64 5.51
CA TRP A 40 -19.27 -4.32 4.95
C TRP A 40 -20.30 -3.84 3.91
N LEU A 41 -21.08 -4.76 3.30
CA LEU A 41 -22.10 -4.38 2.32
C LEU A 41 -23.23 -3.49 2.88
N ASP A 42 -23.65 -3.78 4.12
CA ASP A 42 -24.75 -3.04 4.75
C ASP A 42 -24.29 -1.69 5.34
N ARG A 43 -22.99 -1.39 5.23
CA ARG A 43 -22.45 -0.13 5.72
C ARG A 43 -22.50 0.97 4.66
N ASN A 44 -22.68 2.20 5.12
CA ASN A 44 -22.47 3.36 4.25
C ASN A 44 -20.95 3.55 4.07
N PHE A 45 -20.43 3.09 2.94
CA PHE A 45 -19.00 3.13 2.66
C PHE A 45 -18.68 3.76 1.30
N ALA A 46 -17.43 4.20 1.14
CA ALA A 46 -16.78 4.49 -0.13
C ALA A 46 -15.43 3.78 -0.16
N THR A 47 -14.89 3.55 -1.33
CA THR A 47 -13.54 3.02 -1.51
C THR A 47 -12.76 4.00 -2.38
N LEU A 48 -11.50 4.28 -2.03
CA LEU A 48 -10.63 5.09 -2.86
C LEU A 48 -10.39 4.43 -4.21
N SER A 49 -10.39 5.24 -5.25
CA SER A 49 -10.02 4.77 -6.58
C SER A 49 -8.58 4.28 -6.59
N TRP A 50 -8.35 3.15 -7.22
CA TRP A 50 -7.01 2.60 -7.35
C TRP A 50 -6.14 3.50 -8.24
N HIS A 51 -5.02 3.96 -7.71
CA HIS A 51 -4.14 4.92 -8.40
C HIS A 51 -3.53 4.37 -9.70
N TRP A 52 -3.44 3.04 -9.87
CA TRP A 52 -3.02 2.38 -11.11
C TRP A 52 -4.17 2.08 -12.09
N GLY A 53 -5.32 2.70 -11.90
CA GLY A 53 -6.35 2.77 -12.94
C GLY A 53 -5.92 3.58 -14.17
N ASP A 54 -4.95 4.48 -14.02
CA ASP A 54 -4.34 5.23 -15.11
C ASP A 54 -3.14 4.46 -15.72
N ARG A 55 -3.26 4.07 -16.98
CA ARG A 55 -2.20 3.33 -17.71
C ARG A 55 -0.91 4.10 -17.87
N ALA A 56 -0.98 5.41 -18.06
CA ALA A 56 0.21 6.25 -18.16
C ALA A 56 0.96 6.30 -16.83
N LYS A 57 0.23 6.34 -15.72
CA LYS A 57 0.81 6.26 -14.38
C LYS A 57 1.46 4.90 -14.13
N ILE A 58 0.82 3.78 -14.51
CA ILE A 58 1.43 2.44 -14.39
C ILE A 58 2.81 2.42 -15.05
N LYS A 59 2.92 2.94 -16.26
CA LYS A 59 4.19 2.93 -16.99
C LYS A 59 5.27 3.73 -16.28
N ARG A 60 4.94 4.95 -15.82
CA ARG A 60 5.89 5.81 -15.08
C ARG A 60 6.34 5.16 -13.78
N ASP A 61 5.39 4.63 -13.01
CA ASP A 61 5.67 3.98 -11.73
C ASP A 61 6.49 2.70 -11.93
N TYR A 62 6.19 1.92 -12.96
CA TYR A 62 6.98 0.73 -13.31
C TYR A 62 8.44 1.07 -13.59
N ASP A 63 8.70 2.07 -14.41
CA ASP A 63 10.06 2.49 -14.74
C ASP A 63 10.80 2.98 -13.48
N TYR A 64 10.14 3.80 -12.65
CA TYR A 64 10.69 4.27 -11.39
C TYR A 64 10.99 3.11 -10.41
N LEU A 65 10.04 2.21 -10.21
CA LEU A 65 10.18 1.09 -9.28
C LEU A 65 11.23 0.08 -9.73
N LYS A 66 11.40 -0.10 -11.04
CA LYS A 66 12.48 -0.90 -11.60
C LYS A 66 13.85 -0.33 -11.25
N ASP A 67 14.04 0.97 -11.42
CA ASP A 67 15.30 1.63 -11.09
C ASP A 67 15.55 1.60 -9.58
N LEU A 68 14.53 1.88 -8.78
CA LEU A 68 14.60 1.80 -7.32
C LEU A 68 14.97 0.38 -6.84
N TYR A 69 14.39 -0.66 -7.45
CA TYR A 69 14.73 -2.05 -7.15
C TYR A 69 16.21 -2.35 -7.44
N GLU A 70 16.71 -1.93 -8.60
CA GLU A 70 18.09 -2.16 -8.99
C GLU A 70 19.07 -1.47 -8.02
N ASP A 71 18.79 -0.23 -7.68
CA ASP A 71 19.64 0.55 -6.77
C ASP A 71 19.59 -0.01 -5.34
N THR A 72 18.40 -0.38 -4.87
CA THR A 72 18.25 -0.99 -3.54
C THR A 72 18.99 -2.31 -3.46
N LEU A 73 18.86 -3.17 -4.47
CA LEU A 73 19.56 -4.46 -4.48
C LEU A 73 21.08 -4.27 -4.43
N ARG A 74 21.63 -3.34 -5.25
CA ARG A 74 23.08 -3.04 -5.23
C ARG A 74 23.55 -2.56 -3.85
N GLN A 75 22.76 -1.74 -3.16
CA GLN A 75 23.09 -1.26 -1.82
C GLN A 75 22.98 -2.35 -0.75
N LEU A 76 22.09 -3.31 -0.93
CA LEU A 76 21.90 -4.42 0.03
C LEU A 76 23.05 -5.45 -0.03
N VAL A 77 23.62 -5.71 -1.20
CA VAL A 77 24.64 -6.75 -1.39
C VAL A 77 25.81 -6.64 -0.40
N PRO A 78 26.51 -5.51 -0.26
CA PRO A 78 27.61 -5.42 0.70
C PRO A 78 27.16 -5.58 2.15
N LYS A 79 25.96 -5.13 2.49
CA LYS A 79 25.39 -5.27 3.84
C LYS A 79 25.07 -6.73 4.15
N LEU A 80 24.44 -7.43 3.21
CA LEU A 80 24.11 -8.84 3.35
C LEU A 80 25.35 -9.70 3.43
N ASN A 81 26.35 -9.43 2.59
CA ASN A 81 27.64 -10.11 2.65
C ASN A 81 28.31 -9.93 4.03
N SER A 82 28.29 -8.71 4.55
CA SER A 82 28.82 -8.42 5.88
C SER A 82 28.10 -9.16 7.00
N ILE A 83 26.75 -9.13 6.98
CA ILE A 83 25.93 -9.78 8.02
C ILE A 83 26.14 -11.30 8.02
N HIS A 84 26.24 -11.90 6.84
CA HIS A 84 26.36 -13.36 6.70
C HIS A 84 27.81 -13.87 6.65
N GLY A 85 28.81 -12.97 6.68
CA GLY A 85 30.21 -13.36 6.61
C GLY A 85 30.60 -14.03 5.28
N VAL A 86 29.98 -13.62 4.17
CA VAL A 86 30.16 -14.19 2.83
C VAL A 86 30.58 -13.11 1.82
N ASN A 87 30.96 -13.54 0.63
CA ASN A 87 31.28 -12.63 -0.47
C ASN A 87 30.60 -13.10 -1.76
N TYR A 88 29.25 -13.05 -1.75
CA TYR A 88 28.46 -13.46 -2.90
C TYR A 88 28.22 -12.28 -3.85
N SER A 89 28.05 -12.61 -5.13
CA SER A 89 27.81 -11.63 -6.20
C SER A 89 26.42 -10.99 -6.14
N LEU A 90 26.26 -9.87 -6.86
CA LEU A 90 24.95 -9.26 -7.10
C LEU A 90 23.97 -10.26 -7.73
N LEU A 91 24.44 -11.11 -8.66
CA LEU A 91 23.59 -12.12 -9.30
C LEU A 91 23.07 -13.15 -8.29
N TYR A 92 23.92 -13.60 -7.37
CA TYR A 92 23.50 -14.51 -6.31
C TYR A 92 22.37 -13.93 -5.47
N TRP A 93 22.56 -12.71 -4.97
CA TRP A 93 21.55 -12.05 -4.15
C TRP A 93 20.29 -11.70 -4.94
N ARG A 94 20.41 -11.40 -6.22
CA ARG A 94 19.25 -11.20 -7.10
C ARG A 94 18.38 -12.46 -7.19
N ILE A 95 18.99 -13.62 -7.30
CA ILE A 95 18.24 -14.89 -7.37
C ILE A 95 17.53 -15.18 -6.05
N ILE A 96 18.23 -14.99 -4.92
CA ILE A 96 17.69 -15.32 -3.60
C ILE A 96 16.67 -14.29 -3.11
N LEU A 97 16.99 -13.01 -3.20
CA LEU A 97 16.22 -11.91 -2.60
C LEU A 97 15.36 -11.16 -3.62
N GLY A 98 15.75 -11.17 -4.89
CA GLY A 98 15.17 -10.30 -5.90
C GLY A 98 13.67 -10.41 -6.04
N PRO A 99 13.07 -11.60 -6.16
CA PRO A 99 11.61 -11.74 -6.29
C PRO A 99 10.86 -11.14 -5.10
N TRP A 100 11.34 -11.40 -3.89
CA TRP A 100 10.75 -10.83 -2.68
C TRP A 100 10.90 -9.30 -2.64
N LEU A 101 12.11 -8.79 -2.92
CA LEU A 101 12.39 -7.35 -2.89
C LEU A 101 11.53 -6.58 -3.89
N TYR A 102 11.33 -7.13 -5.08
CA TYR A 102 10.47 -6.52 -6.10
C TYR A 102 9.03 -6.38 -5.63
N VAL A 103 8.46 -7.45 -5.07
CA VAL A 103 7.09 -7.43 -4.52
C VAL A 103 6.99 -6.47 -3.33
N TYR A 104 7.97 -6.50 -2.45
CA TYR A 104 8.00 -5.65 -1.26
C TYR A 104 8.03 -4.15 -1.61
N ILE A 105 8.93 -3.74 -2.51
CA ILE A 105 9.01 -2.34 -2.97
C ILE A 105 7.70 -1.90 -3.64
N SER A 106 7.14 -2.75 -4.50
CA SER A 106 5.89 -2.46 -5.20
C SER A 106 4.71 -2.33 -4.23
N ALA A 107 4.63 -3.18 -3.22
CA ALA A 107 3.58 -3.13 -2.21
C ALA A 107 3.67 -1.86 -1.34
N ILE A 108 4.89 -1.47 -0.92
CA ILE A 108 5.09 -0.23 -0.16
C ILE A 108 4.72 0.99 -1.00
N TRP A 109 5.12 1.01 -2.27
CA TRP A 109 4.77 2.10 -3.19
C TRP A 109 3.25 2.23 -3.35
N ASP A 110 2.56 1.12 -3.58
CA ASP A 110 1.11 1.10 -3.70
C ASP A 110 0.44 1.67 -2.44
N ARG A 111 0.88 1.27 -1.25
CA ARG A 111 0.35 1.81 0.01
C ARG A 111 0.64 3.29 0.19
N TRP A 112 1.84 3.72 -0.14
CA TRP A 112 2.25 5.11 -0.10
C TRP A 112 1.38 6.00 -0.99
N GLU A 113 1.17 5.59 -2.23
CA GLU A 113 0.34 6.32 -3.19
C GLU A 113 -1.14 6.40 -2.74
N ASN A 114 -1.67 5.33 -2.16
CA ASN A 114 -3.02 5.34 -1.61
C ASN A 114 -3.15 6.28 -0.41
N ILE A 115 -2.16 6.32 0.47
CA ILE A 115 -2.14 7.25 1.61
C ILE A 115 -2.05 8.69 1.11
N ASN A 116 -1.18 8.99 0.15
CA ASN A 116 -1.08 10.33 -0.45
C ASN A 116 -2.39 10.77 -1.12
N ALA A 117 -3.12 9.83 -1.72
CA ALA A 117 -4.42 10.13 -2.31
C ALA A 117 -5.45 10.56 -1.26
N VAL A 118 -5.34 10.11 -0.02
CA VAL A 118 -6.21 10.54 1.09
C VAL A 118 -6.01 12.02 1.40
N ASP A 119 -4.77 12.50 1.42
CA ASP A 119 -4.47 13.90 1.72
C ASP A 119 -5.08 14.88 0.69
N SER A 120 -5.35 14.39 -0.51
CA SER A 120 -6.01 15.17 -1.56
C SER A 120 -7.54 15.27 -1.39
N LEU A 121 -8.12 14.49 -0.47
CA LEU A 121 -9.55 14.52 -0.19
C LEU A 121 -9.84 15.66 0.80
N ASP A 122 -10.72 16.58 0.41
CA ASP A 122 -11.22 17.64 1.32
C ASP A 122 -12.28 17.06 2.29
N ILE A 123 -11.88 16.06 3.08
CA ILE A 123 -12.75 15.36 4.04
C ILE A 123 -12.00 15.21 5.36
N GLU A 124 -12.68 15.43 6.45
CA GLU A 124 -12.16 15.10 7.77
C GLU A 124 -12.22 13.58 7.99
N LEU A 125 -11.05 12.96 8.16
CA LEU A 125 -10.89 11.52 8.34
C LEU A 125 -10.27 11.22 9.70
N GLU A 126 -10.80 10.22 10.36
CA GLU A 126 -10.25 9.66 11.60
C GLU A 126 -9.77 8.23 11.35
N THR A 127 -8.72 7.80 12.01
CA THR A 127 -8.27 6.39 12.06
C THR A 127 -8.39 5.87 13.48
N ILE A 128 -8.68 4.60 13.63
CA ILE A 128 -8.76 3.91 14.91
C ILE A 128 -7.63 2.89 15.00
#